data_2364ed7f49c6f3a4e3f27ecd046eb7b3
#
_entry.id   2364ed7f49c6f3a4e3f27ecd046eb7b3
#
_cell.length_a   1.000
_cell.length_b   1.000
_cell.length_c   1.000
_cell.angle_alpha   90.00
_cell.angle_beta   90.00
_cell.angle_gamma   90.00
#
_symmetry.space_group_name_H-M   'P 1'
#
loop_
_entity.id
_entity.type
_entity.pdbx_description
1 polymer ?
#
loop_
_entity_poly.entity_id
_entity_poly.type
_entity_poly.pdbx_seq_one_letter_code
_entity_poly.pdbx_strand_id
1 'polypeptide(L)'
;LTELLDRHPYDLSGGEQQRAALAKILLLNPDILLLDEPTKGLDAEFKQVFGQILRTLQASGVAILMVSHDIEFCAKYADRCALFFDGNIVTEAEPRTFFSGNSFYTTAANRIARDVLPDAVTPEDVIAACGGTVEPEAALPEYQRIPPAPEKETRTVKKLPVWRKCLAAMSGILSLVLIIQAIGVTDLTKLIDANGMTALAGGQLKLYGILLAALLVFALSIGRKAERPDYPIQTPVEKRKLQKRTVTATLLILLLIPLTLFVGVYYFAGRKYYFISLLILLECMLPFFLIFEGRKPQARELVLIAVLVALNVAGRAAFFMLPEFKPVVAMTILAGVAFGGETGFLVGAMTMLVSNMLFSQGPWTPWQMFAMGIIGWLAGVLYRKGVLRRGRLSLCIFGVICSTIVYGGIMNPASALMWSNTINWKIILSYYVTGLPVDLVRAIATFFFLWLIAEPMLEKLDRIKTKYGLAE
;
A
#
# COMPACT_ATOMS: atom_id res chain seq x y z
N LEU A 1 -23.21 -16.39 -0.42
CA LEU A 1 -22.22 -15.30 -0.62
C LEU A 1 -22.86 -13.92 -0.77
N THR A 2 -24.15 -13.84 -1.08
CA THR A 2 -24.82 -12.55 -1.38
C THR A 2 -24.69 -11.53 -0.24
N GLU A 3 -24.78 -11.96 1.01
CA GLU A 3 -24.62 -11.12 2.20
C GLU A 3 -23.17 -10.68 2.46
N LEU A 4 -22.22 -11.27 1.75
CA LEU A 4 -20.79 -11.04 1.92
C LEU A 4 -20.18 -10.18 0.80
N LEU A 5 -21.00 -9.73 -0.17
CA LEU A 5 -20.52 -8.98 -1.35
C LEU A 5 -19.81 -7.67 -0.98
N ASP A 6 -20.25 -7.02 0.10
CA ASP A 6 -19.69 -5.76 0.57
C ASP A 6 -18.56 -5.95 1.61
N ARG A 7 -18.24 -7.19 1.99
CA ARG A 7 -17.14 -7.49 2.92
C ARG A 7 -15.83 -7.70 2.18
N HIS A 8 -14.75 -7.25 2.82
CA HIS A 8 -13.43 -7.49 2.27
C HIS A 8 -13.03 -8.96 2.42
N PRO A 9 -12.38 -9.59 1.41
CA PRO A 9 -12.01 -11.02 1.44
C PRO A 9 -11.22 -11.45 2.68
N TYR A 10 -10.43 -10.57 3.27
CA TYR A 10 -9.67 -10.87 4.50
C TYR A 10 -10.50 -10.80 5.80
N ASP A 11 -11.71 -10.26 5.73
CA ASP A 11 -12.64 -10.18 6.87
C ASP A 11 -13.64 -11.34 6.88
N LEU A 12 -13.48 -12.27 5.91
CA LEU A 12 -14.24 -13.49 5.81
C LEU A 12 -13.63 -14.58 6.71
N SER A 13 -14.49 -15.43 7.26
CA SER A 13 -14.05 -16.67 7.92
C SER A 13 -13.33 -17.60 6.93
N GLY A 14 -12.55 -18.56 7.42
CA GLY A 14 -11.82 -19.50 6.56
C GLY A 14 -12.71 -20.23 5.55
N GLY A 15 -13.90 -20.68 5.97
CA GLY A 15 -14.87 -21.31 5.09
C GLY A 15 -15.49 -20.35 4.06
N GLU A 16 -15.75 -19.09 4.45
CA GLU A 16 -16.24 -18.04 3.53
C GLU A 16 -15.19 -17.67 2.50
N GLN A 17 -13.91 -17.58 2.89
CA GLN A 17 -12.79 -17.34 1.97
C GLN A 17 -12.68 -18.46 0.94
N GLN A 18 -12.86 -19.71 1.35
CA GLN A 18 -12.79 -20.87 0.46
C GLN A 18 -13.94 -20.89 -0.54
N ARG A 19 -15.17 -20.55 -0.08
CA ARG A 19 -16.34 -20.34 -0.95
C ARG A 19 -16.11 -19.24 -1.97
N ALA A 20 -15.55 -18.11 -1.54
CA ALA A 20 -15.25 -16.97 -2.42
C ALA A 20 -14.15 -17.34 -3.44
N ALA A 21 -13.14 -18.12 -3.03
CA ALA A 21 -12.09 -18.59 -3.93
C ALA A 21 -12.64 -19.53 -4.99
N LEU A 22 -13.50 -20.48 -4.61
CA LEU A 22 -14.18 -21.37 -5.55
C LEU A 22 -15.04 -20.59 -6.55
N ALA A 23 -15.87 -19.67 -6.06
CA ALA A 23 -16.71 -18.82 -6.92
C ALA A 23 -15.88 -18.06 -7.94
N LYS A 24 -14.72 -17.50 -7.52
CA LYS A 24 -13.80 -16.79 -8.41
C LYS A 24 -13.23 -17.69 -9.52
N ILE A 25 -12.89 -18.95 -9.20
CA ILE A 25 -12.36 -19.90 -10.18
C ILE A 25 -13.45 -20.29 -11.18
N LEU A 26 -14.68 -20.52 -10.71
CA LEU A 26 -15.81 -20.87 -11.55
C LEU A 26 -16.20 -19.78 -12.56
N LEU A 27 -15.93 -18.50 -12.25
CA LEU A 27 -16.10 -17.41 -13.21
C LEU A 27 -15.22 -17.53 -14.47
N LEU A 28 -14.16 -18.35 -14.41
CA LEU A 28 -13.27 -18.60 -15.55
C LEU A 28 -13.79 -19.71 -16.48
N ASN A 29 -14.92 -20.35 -16.16
CA ASN A 29 -15.49 -21.49 -16.88
C ASN A 29 -14.45 -22.60 -17.14
N PRO A 30 -13.80 -23.16 -16.12
CA PRO A 30 -12.74 -24.13 -16.32
C PRO A 30 -13.27 -25.42 -16.91
N ASP A 31 -12.53 -26.04 -17.83
CA ASP A 31 -12.79 -27.40 -18.30
C ASP A 31 -12.17 -28.43 -17.36
N ILE A 32 -11.13 -28.06 -16.62
CA ILE A 32 -10.45 -28.90 -15.63
C ILE A 32 -10.33 -28.08 -14.31
N LEU A 33 -10.78 -28.69 -13.21
CA LEU A 33 -10.70 -28.11 -11.88
C LEU A 33 -9.75 -28.93 -11.01
N LEU A 34 -8.66 -28.29 -10.55
CA LEU A 34 -7.70 -28.90 -9.64
C LEU A 34 -7.92 -28.35 -8.24
N LEU A 35 -8.17 -29.22 -7.27
CA LEU A 35 -8.50 -28.87 -5.89
C LEU A 35 -7.52 -29.53 -4.93
N ASP A 36 -6.91 -28.71 -4.07
CA ASP A 36 -6.01 -29.16 -3.01
C ASP A 36 -6.65 -28.87 -1.65
N GLU A 37 -6.95 -29.93 -0.88
CA GLU A 37 -7.60 -29.89 0.44
C GLU A 37 -8.85 -28.98 0.49
N PRO A 38 -9.80 -29.06 -0.47
CA PRO A 38 -10.89 -28.08 -0.57
C PRO A 38 -11.92 -28.19 0.56
N THR A 39 -11.97 -29.29 1.29
CA THR A 39 -12.90 -29.51 2.43
C THR A 39 -12.34 -29.02 3.77
N LYS A 40 -11.08 -28.58 3.80
CA LYS A 40 -10.42 -28.11 5.03
C LYS A 40 -11.06 -26.83 5.56
N GLY A 41 -11.56 -26.88 6.79
CA GLY A 41 -12.19 -25.72 7.43
C GLY A 41 -13.65 -25.47 7.03
N LEU A 42 -14.25 -26.37 6.24
CA LEU A 42 -15.69 -26.34 5.96
C LEU A 42 -16.45 -27.08 7.07
N ASP A 43 -17.60 -26.54 7.45
CA ASP A 43 -18.55 -27.24 8.31
C ASP A 43 -19.24 -28.39 7.57
N ALA A 44 -19.88 -29.29 8.33
CA ALA A 44 -20.48 -30.51 7.77
C ALA A 44 -21.63 -30.20 6.78
N GLU A 45 -22.41 -29.15 7.04
CA GLU A 45 -23.52 -28.74 6.19
C GLU A 45 -22.98 -28.22 4.85
N PHE A 46 -21.98 -27.35 4.89
CA PHE A 46 -21.41 -26.83 3.65
C PHE A 46 -20.61 -27.87 2.87
N LYS A 47 -20.01 -28.89 3.51
CA LYS A 47 -19.39 -30.01 2.80
C LYS A 47 -20.38 -30.73 1.89
N GLN A 48 -21.62 -30.93 2.33
CA GLN A 48 -22.68 -31.52 1.50
C GLN A 48 -22.99 -30.65 0.29
N VAL A 49 -23.22 -29.35 0.52
CA VAL A 49 -23.46 -28.38 -0.56
C VAL A 49 -22.28 -28.33 -1.54
N PHE A 50 -21.06 -28.37 -1.03
CA PHE A 50 -19.85 -28.39 -1.84
C PHE A 50 -19.74 -29.64 -2.71
N GLY A 51 -20.04 -30.82 -2.13
CA GLY A 51 -20.11 -32.10 -2.89
C GLY A 51 -21.11 -32.04 -4.04
N GLN A 52 -22.30 -31.48 -3.79
CA GLN A 52 -23.32 -31.28 -4.83
C GLN A 52 -22.87 -30.31 -5.92
N ILE A 53 -22.17 -29.22 -5.55
CA ILE A 53 -21.57 -28.29 -6.52
C ILE A 53 -20.61 -29.05 -7.44
N LEU A 54 -19.71 -29.88 -6.86
CA LEU A 54 -18.77 -30.67 -7.65
C LEU A 54 -19.48 -31.62 -8.58
N ARG A 55 -20.53 -32.33 -8.12
CA ARG A 55 -21.36 -33.23 -8.96
C ARG A 55 -22.05 -32.45 -10.08
N THR A 56 -22.58 -31.27 -9.81
CA THR A 56 -23.23 -30.44 -10.84
C THR A 56 -22.21 -29.99 -11.91
N LEU A 57 -21.00 -29.59 -11.48
CA LEU A 57 -19.92 -29.25 -12.41
C LEU A 57 -19.48 -30.41 -13.28
N GLN A 58 -19.33 -31.59 -12.68
CA GLN A 58 -18.99 -32.80 -13.38
C GLN A 58 -20.07 -33.18 -14.43
N ALA A 59 -21.33 -33.10 -14.05
CA ALA A 59 -22.46 -33.35 -14.96
C ALA A 59 -22.46 -32.36 -16.14
N SER A 60 -21.94 -31.15 -15.97
CA SER A 60 -21.78 -30.16 -17.04
C SER A 60 -20.49 -30.34 -17.87
N GLY A 61 -19.71 -31.43 -17.63
CA GLY A 61 -18.53 -31.80 -18.40
C GLY A 61 -17.21 -31.22 -17.87
N VAL A 62 -17.17 -30.70 -16.65
CA VAL A 62 -15.91 -30.25 -16.00
C VAL A 62 -15.19 -31.46 -15.41
N ALA A 63 -13.94 -31.68 -15.79
CA ALA A 63 -13.09 -32.70 -15.18
C ALA A 63 -12.55 -32.20 -13.82
N ILE A 64 -12.70 -33.00 -12.76
CA ILE A 64 -12.30 -32.62 -11.43
C ILE A 64 -11.22 -33.56 -10.89
N LEU A 65 -10.07 -33.01 -10.51
CA LEU A 65 -9.03 -33.74 -9.79
C LEU A 65 -8.87 -33.08 -8.41
N MET A 66 -9.08 -33.89 -7.36
CA MET A 66 -9.03 -33.43 -5.97
C MET A 66 -8.02 -34.22 -5.17
N VAL A 67 -7.18 -33.51 -4.38
CA VAL A 67 -6.36 -34.13 -3.33
C VAL A 67 -7.01 -33.78 -1.99
N SER A 68 -7.30 -34.79 -1.16
CA SER A 68 -7.94 -34.58 0.13
C SER A 68 -7.60 -35.69 1.14
N HIS A 69 -7.55 -35.30 2.42
CA HIS A 69 -7.51 -36.23 3.55
C HIS A 69 -8.92 -36.55 4.10
N ASP A 70 -9.96 -35.96 3.54
CA ASP A 70 -11.35 -36.20 3.94
C ASP A 70 -11.90 -37.46 3.25
N ILE A 71 -11.64 -38.59 3.89
CA ILE A 71 -12.01 -39.93 3.37
C ILE A 71 -13.52 -40.05 3.19
N GLU A 72 -14.30 -39.52 4.14
CA GLU A 72 -15.78 -39.60 4.10
C GLU A 72 -16.32 -38.78 2.90
N PHE A 73 -15.75 -37.61 2.63
CA PHE A 73 -16.11 -36.80 1.48
C PHE A 73 -15.76 -37.52 0.15
N CYS A 74 -14.55 -38.10 0.08
CA CYS A 74 -14.14 -38.88 -1.11
C CYS A 74 -15.02 -40.11 -1.34
N ALA A 75 -15.36 -40.84 -0.29
CA ALA A 75 -16.24 -42.04 -0.41
C ALA A 75 -17.61 -41.70 -0.94
N LYS A 76 -18.15 -40.51 -0.63
CA LYS A 76 -19.49 -40.10 -1.04
C LYS A 76 -19.54 -39.43 -2.41
N TYR A 77 -18.55 -38.63 -2.76
CA TYR A 77 -18.63 -37.73 -3.92
C TYR A 77 -17.62 -38.00 -5.03
N ALA A 78 -16.60 -38.84 -4.84
CA ALA A 78 -15.67 -39.19 -5.89
C ALA A 78 -16.23 -40.30 -6.79
N ASP A 79 -15.80 -40.36 -8.06
CA ASP A 79 -16.07 -41.50 -8.96
C ASP A 79 -14.93 -42.52 -8.93
N ARG A 80 -13.70 -42.06 -8.71
CA ARG A 80 -12.49 -42.86 -8.59
C ARG A 80 -11.62 -42.30 -7.48
N CYS A 81 -11.03 -43.21 -6.69
CA CYS A 81 -10.08 -42.87 -5.64
C CYS A 81 -8.73 -43.53 -5.94
N ALA A 82 -7.66 -42.80 -5.70
CA ALA A 82 -6.30 -43.30 -5.83
C ALA A 82 -5.50 -42.99 -4.56
N LEU A 83 -4.73 -43.94 -4.07
CA LEU A 83 -3.79 -43.74 -2.97
C LEU A 83 -2.43 -43.37 -3.55
N PHE A 84 -1.99 -42.15 -3.22
CA PHE A 84 -0.69 -41.64 -3.60
C PHE A 84 0.28 -41.78 -2.42
N PHE A 85 1.35 -42.52 -2.60
CA PHE A 85 2.36 -42.75 -1.57
C PHE A 85 3.75 -42.84 -2.21
N ASP A 86 4.73 -42.19 -1.62
CA ASP A 86 6.14 -42.15 -2.03
C ASP A 86 6.32 -41.86 -3.54
N GLY A 87 5.59 -40.87 -4.05
CA GLY A 87 5.69 -40.43 -5.43
C GLY A 87 4.96 -41.31 -6.45
N ASN A 88 4.24 -42.35 -6.03
CA ASN A 88 3.56 -43.30 -6.89
C ASN A 88 2.08 -43.48 -6.50
N ILE A 89 1.27 -43.87 -7.48
CA ILE A 89 -0.10 -44.35 -7.22
C ILE A 89 0.01 -45.84 -6.84
N VAL A 90 -0.33 -46.13 -5.58
CA VAL A 90 -0.22 -47.48 -5.00
C VAL A 90 -1.45 -48.34 -5.37
N THR A 91 -2.62 -47.74 -5.35
CA THR A 91 -3.87 -48.38 -5.69
C THR A 91 -4.87 -47.37 -6.23
N GLU A 92 -5.73 -47.82 -7.12
CA GLU A 92 -6.78 -46.97 -7.70
C GLU A 92 -8.02 -47.87 -7.94
N ALA A 93 -9.18 -47.38 -7.50
CA ALA A 93 -10.47 -48.10 -7.69
C ALA A 93 -11.66 -47.15 -7.55
N GLU A 94 -12.86 -47.64 -7.81
CA GLU A 94 -14.11 -46.98 -7.42
C GLU A 94 -14.20 -46.87 -5.88
N PRO A 95 -14.85 -45.85 -5.33
CA PRO A 95 -14.87 -45.61 -3.88
C PRO A 95 -15.29 -46.79 -3.03
N ARG A 96 -16.34 -47.52 -3.45
CA ARG A 96 -16.79 -48.71 -2.71
C ARG A 96 -15.68 -49.76 -2.61
N THR A 97 -15.11 -50.15 -3.72
CA THR A 97 -14.01 -51.13 -3.80
C THR A 97 -12.76 -50.63 -3.11
N PHE A 98 -12.44 -49.33 -3.25
CA PHE A 98 -11.26 -48.71 -2.65
C PHE A 98 -11.31 -48.74 -1.12
N PHE A 99 -12.43 -48.30 -0.53
CA PHE A 99 -12.55 -48.14 0.91
C PHE A 99 -12.97 -49.47 1.62
N SER A 100 -13.70 -50.37 0.99
CA SER A 100 -14.02 -51.68 1.58
C SER A 100 -12.83 -52.65 1.55
N GLY A 101 -11.99 -52.55 0.53
CA GLY A 101 -10.79 -53.39 0.39
C GLY A 101 -9.59 -52.95 1.23
N ASN A 102 -9.66 -51.81 1.92
CA ASN A 102 -8.53 -51.24 2.64
C ASN A 102 -8.79 -51.21 4.14
N SER A 103 -7.85 -51.76 4.94
CA SER A 103 -8.01 -51.82 6.40
C SER A 103 -7.55 -50.53 7.10
N PHE A 104 -6.63 -49.75 6.50
CA PHE A 104 -6.10 -48.51 7.09
C PHE A 104 -6.81 -47.27 6.59
N TYR A 105 -6.97 -47.15 5.27
CA TYR A 105 -7.61 -46.00 4.62
C TYR A 105 -9.06 -46.37 4.28
N THR A 106 -9.92 -46.43 5.30
CA THR A 106 -11.34 -46.72 5.14
C THR A 106 -12.18 -45.77 5.98
N THR A 107 -13.44 -45.59 5.59
CA THR A 107 -14.41 -44.73 6.26
C THR A 107 -14.78 -45.22 7.65
N ALA A 108 -15.29 -44.32 8.51
CA ALA A 108 -15.81 -44.70 9.82
C ALA A 108 -16.99 -45.67 9.69
N ALA A 109 -17.87 -45.47 8.70
CA ALA A 109 -19.00 -46.35 8.41
C ALA A 109 -18.54 -47.78 8.12
N ASN A 110 -17.57 -47.96 7.21
CA ASN A 110 -17.03 -49.26 6.89
C ASN A 110 -16.30 -49.88 8.08
N ARG A 111 -15.52 -49.13 8.83
CA ARG A 111 -14.79 -49.63 10.00
C ARG A 111 -15.71 -50.18 11.08
N ILE A 112 -16.89 -49.60 11.23
CA ILE A 112 -17.88 -50.06 12.23
C ILE A 112 -18.70 -51.24 11.71
N ALA A 113 -19.08 -51.20 10.43
CA ALA A 113 -20.09 -52.12 9.86
C ALA A 113 -19.53 -53.30 9.09
N ARG A 114 -18.25 -53.35 8.71
CA ARG A 114 -17.66 -54.29 7.74
C ARG A 114 -17.81 -55.76 8.11
N ASP A 115 -17.92 -56.08 9.40
CA ASP A 115 -18.10 -57.49 9.82
C ASP A 115 -19.52 -57.99 9.50
N VAL A 116 -20.49 -57.11 9.31
CA VAL A 116 -21.88 -57.42 8.96
C VAL A 116 -22.25 -56.93 7.57
N LEU A 117 -21.71 -55.80 7.17
CA LEU A 117 -21.96 -55.08 5.91
C LEU A 117 -20.63 -54.70 5.25
N PRO A 118 -19.91 -55.66 4.64
CA PRO A 118 -18.55 -55.41 4.15
C PRO A 118 -18.47 -54.33 3.07
N ASP A 119 -19.54 -54.14 2.29
CA ASP A 119 -19.58 -53.17 1.19
C ASP A 119 -20.12 -51.77 1.60
N ALA A 120 -20.52 -51.60 2.85
CA ALA A 120 -21.00 -50.29 3.34
C ALA A 120 -19.81 -49.37 3.55
N VAL A 121 -19.75 -48.27 2.82
CA VAL A 121 -18.66 -47.27 2.90
C VAL A 121 -19.14 -45.89 3.31
N THR A 122 -20.45 -45.61 3.25
CA THR A 122 -21.03 -44.35 3.68
C THR A 122 -21.98 -44.54 4.87
N PRO A 123 -22.23 -43.49 5.70
CA PRO A 123 -23.27 -43.58 6.73
C PRO A 123 -24.64 -43.93 6.18
N GLU A 124 -24.95 -43.42 4.99
CA GLU A 124 -26.21 -43.69 4.28
C GLU A 124 -26.41 -45.20 3.97
N ASP A 125 -25.31 -45.89 3.60
CA ASP A 125 -25.35 -47.33 3.36
C ASP A 125 -25.76 -48.09 4.64
N VAL A 126 -25.22 -47.70 5.78
CA VAL A 126 -25.52 -48.31 7.08
C VAL A 126 -26.96 -48.01 7.50
N ILE A 127 -27.40 -46.75 7.35
CA ILE A 127 -28.77 -46.35 7.67
C ILE A 127 -29.79 -47.12 6.84
N ALA A 128 -29.55 -47.24 5.51
CA ALA A 128 -30.43 -47.98 4.61
C ALA A 128 -30.48 -49.46 4.95
N ALA A 129 -29.34 -50.10 5.27
CA ALA A 129 -29.28 -51.50 5.67
C ALA A 129 -30.00 -51.78 7.01
N CYS A 130 -30.04 -50.80 7.91
CA CYS A 130 -30.78 -50.88 9.16
C CYS A 130 -32.28 -50.56 9.02
N GLY A 131 -32.78 -50.32 7.82
CA GLY A 131 -34.17 -49.97 7.56
C GLY A 131 -34.53 -48.52 7.83
N GLY A 132 -33.53 -47.64 7.99
CA GLY A 132 -33.71 -46.21 8.12
C GLY A 132 -33.96 -45.53 6.76
N THR A 133 -34.54 -44.35 6.79
CA THR A 133 -34.75 -43.51 5.61
C THR A 133 -33.60 -42.51 5.49
N VAL A 134 -32.99 -42.50 4.31
CA VAL A 134 -31.99 -41.47 3.96
C VAL A 134 -32.70 -40.34 3.25
N GLU A 135 -32.60 -39.12 3.79
CA GLU A 135 -33.17 -37.95 3.12
C GLU A 135 -32.37 -37.65 1.85
N PRO A 136 -33.06 -37.48 0.71
CA PRO A 136 -32.38 -37.14 -0.53
C PRO A 136 -31.76 -35.77 -0.43
N GLU A 137 -30.52 -35.65 -0.89
CA GLU A 137 -29.86 -34.36 -0.97
C GLU A 137 -30.62 -33.39 -1.90
N ALA A 138 -30.79 -32.14 -1.51
CA ALA A 138 -31.47 -31.12 -2.31
C ALA A 138 -30.72 -30.90 -3.63
N ALA A 139 -31.39 -31.07 -4.76
CA ALA A 139 -30.79 -30.87 -6.08
C ALA A 139 -30.41 -29.36 -6.25
N LEU A 140 -29.19 -29.10 -6.64
CA LEU A 140 -28.77 -27.77 -7.04
C LEU A 140 -29.19 -27.46 -8.48
N PRO A 141 -29.40 -26.18 -8.83
CA PRO A 141 -29.66 -25.77 -10.20
C PRO A 141 -28.49 -26.14 -11.10
N GLU A 142 -28.79 -26.46 -12.37
CA GLU A 142 -27.77 -26.80 -13.37
C GLU A 142 -26.71 -25.68 -13.51
N TYR A 143 -25.44 -26.06 -13.59
CA TYR A 143 -24.37 -25.10 -13.79
C TYR A 143 -24.42 -24.55 -15.23
N GLN A 144 -24.70 -23.28 -15.35
CA GLN A 144 -24.65 -22.59 -16.64
C GLN A 144 -23.31 -21.89 -16.79
N ARG A 145 -22.58 -22.27 -17.86
CA ARG A 145 -21.33 -21.57 -18.21
C ARG A 145 -21.64 -20.10 -18.47
N ILE A 146 -20.91 -19.21 -17.81
CA ILE A 146 -21.03 -17.77 -18.01
C ILE A 146 -20.50 -17.45 -19.41
N PRO A 147 -21.23 -16.72 -20.27
CA PRO A 147 -20.70 -16.34 -21.56
C PRO A 147 -19.38 -15.59 -21.35
N PRO A 148 -18.34 -15.89 -22.18
CA PRO A 148 -17.04 -15.23 -22.03
C PRO A 148 -17.25 -13.72 -22.08
N ALA A 149 -16.70 -13.01 -21.06
CA ALA A 149 -16.69 -11.58 -21.09
C ALA A 149 -16.04 -11.13 -22.42
N PRO A 150 -16.59 -10.10 -23.12
CA PRO A 150 -16.00 -9.63 -24.35
C PRO A 150 -14.51 -9.42 -24.12
N GLU A 151 -13.68 -10.04 -24.96
CA GLU A 151 -12.22 -9.93 -24.86
C GLU A 151 -11.86 -8.48 -24.71
N LYS A 152 -11.40 -8.08 -23.54
CA LYS A 152 -10.81 -6.76 -23.35
C LYS A 152 -9.62 -6.73 -24.30
N GLU A 153 -9.72 -5.94 -25.36
CA GLU A 153 -8.60 -5.69 -26.25
C GLU A 153 -7.35 -5.55 -25.38
N THR A 154 -6.39 -6.43 -25.58
CA THR A 154 -5.09 -6.37 -24.91
C THR A 154 -4.47 -5.04 -25.32
N ARG A 155 -4.65 -4.02 -24.48
CA ARG A 155 -4.12 -2.67 -24.73
C ARG A 155 -2.62 -2.80 -24.87
N THR A 156 -2.15 -2.69 -26.09
CA THR A 156 -0.71 -2.66 -26.39
C THR A 156 -0.13 -1.43 -25.73
N VAL A 157 0.71 -1.65 -24.72
CA VAL A 157 1.45 -0.58 -24.05
C VAL A 157 2.24 0.16 -25.14
N LYS A 158 1.84 1.38 -25.50
CA LYS A 158 2.54 2.20 -26.50
C LYS A 158 4.00 2.33 -26.09
N LYS A 159 4.88 1.68 -26.86
CA LYS A 159 6.33 1.76 -26.63
C LYS A 159 6.76 3.22 -26.75
N LEU A 160 7.64 3.68 -25.87
CA LEU A 160 8.23 5.02 -25.97
C LEU A 160 8.92 5.17 -27.33
N PRO A 161 8.72 6.30 -28.04
CA PRO A 161 9.38 6.56 -29.32
C PRO A 161 10.91 6.53 -29.13
N VAL A 162 11.62 6.11 -30.16
CA VAL A 162 13.07 5.88 -30.11
C VAL A 162 13.83 7.13 -29.66
N TRP A 163 13.47 8.29 -30.18
CA TRP A 163 14.10 9.56 -29.82
C TRP A 163 14.02 9.88 -28.31
N ARG A 164 12.91 9.53 -27.63
CA ARG A 164 12.76 9.70 -26.19
C ARG A 164 13.64 8.72 -25.40
N LYS A 165 13.84 7.51 -25.92
CA LYS A 165 14.78 6.55 -25.31
C LYS A 165 16.21 7.03 -25.43
N CYS A 166 16.60 7.57 -26.59
CA CYS A 166 17.92 8.16 -26.80
C CYS A 166 18.15 9.37 -25.89
N LEU A 167 17.16 10.26 -25.80
CA LEU A 167 17.24 11.43 -24.92
C LEU A 167 17.34 11.04 -23.44
N ALA A 168 16.59 10.02 -23.01
CA ALA A 168 16.70 9.46 -21.66
C ALA A 168 18.09 8.85 -21.41
N ALA A 169 18.63 8.09 -22.35
CA ALA A 169 19.95 7.50 -22.21
C ALA A 169 21.04 8.58 -22.10
N MET A 170 21.03 9.57 -22.99
CA MET A 170 22.02 10.66 -23.00
C MET A 170 21.94 11.50 -21.72
N SER A 171 20.74 11.93 -21.32
CA SER A 171 20.55 12.73 -20.10
C SER A 171 20.84 11.93 -18.84
N GLY A 172 20.57 10.61 -18.82
CA GLY A 172 20.92 9.72 -17.74
C GLY A 172 22.45 9.55 -17.59
N ILE A 173 23.17 9.32 -18.69
CA ILE A 173 24.63 9.23 -18.68
C ILE A 173 25.25 10.56 -18.24
N LEU A 174 24.77 11.69 -18.77
CA LEU A 174 25.25 13.01 -18.36
C LEU A 174 24.99 13.24 -16.86
N SER A 175 23.83 12.90 -16.37
CA SER A 175 23.53 13.01 -14.93
C SER A 175 24.47 12.17 -14.08
N LEU A 176 24.78 10.94 -14.51
CA LEU A 176 25.72 10.07 -13.79
C LEU A 176 27.13 10.65 -13.73
N VAL A 177 27.64 11.16 -14.87
CA VAL A 177 28.96 11.82 -14.95
C VAL A 177 28.99 13.04 -14.03
N LEU A 178 27.96 13.88 -14.07
CA LEU A 178 27.87 15.07 -13.23
C LEU A 178 27.74 14.73 -11.73
N ILE A 179 27.07 13.63 -11.37
CA ILE A 179 27.03 13.13 -9.98
C ILE A 179 28.43 12.71 -9.52
N ILE A 180 29.16 11.96 -10.34
CA ILE A 180 30.54 11.54 -10.01
C ILE A 180 31.43 12.77 -9.85
N GLN A 181 31.34 13.76 -10.72
CA GLN A 181 32.09 15.01 -10.61
C GLN A 181 31.69 15.79 -9.36
N ALA A 182 30.39 15.86 -9.03
CA ALA A 182 29.90 16.54 -7.84
C ALA A 182 30.45 15.90 -6.55
N ILE A 183 30.49 14.56 -6.50
CA ILE A 183 31.09 13.82 -5.36
C ILE A 183 32.59 14.10 -5.24
N GLY A 184 33.31 14.15 -6.35
CA GLY A 184 34.77 14.40 -6.35
C GLY A 184 35.18 15.82 -5.99
N VAL A 185 34.32 16.81 -6.27
CA VAL A 185 34.62 18.24 -6.04
C VAL A 185 34.04 18.73 -4.71
N THR A 186 33.05 18.02 -4.16
CA THR A 186 32.34 18.45 -2.95
C THR A 186 33.04 17.92 -1.70
N ASP A 187 33.56 18.83 -0.90
CA ASP A 187 34.12 18.51 0.42
C ASP A 187 32.95 18.24 1.40
N LEU A 188 32.72 16.96 1.68
CA LEU A 188 31.63 16.49 2.54
C LEU A 188 31.70 17.05 3.96
N THR A 189 32.89 17.37 4.47
CA THR A 189 33.07 17.92 5.81
C THR A 189 32.53 19.33 5.90
N LYS A 190 32.63 20.12 4.83
CA LYS A 190 32.08 21.48 4.76
C LYS A 190 30.57 21.55 4.50
N LEU A 191 30.00 20.50 3.91
CA LEU A 191 28.55 20.39 3.70
C LEU A 191 27.79 20.00 4.98
N ILE A 192 28.48 19.37 5.92
CA ILE A 192 27.89 18.92 7.21
C ILE A 192 27.83 20.09 8.20
N ASP A 193 28.71 21.07 8.07
CA ASP A 193 28.65 22.30 8.85
C ASP A 193 27.39 23.10 8.48
N ALA A 194 26.75 23.67 9.49
CA ALA A 194 25.41 24.29 9.46
C ALA A 194 25.21 25.40 8.39
N ASN A 195 26.24 25.80 7.68
CA ASN A 195 26.25 26.82 6.62
C ASN A 195 26.37 26.25 5.20
N GLY A 196 26.04 25.00 5.00
CA GLY A 196 26.36 24.16 3.84
C GLY A 196 26.14 24.70 2.44
N MET A 197 25.22 25.66 2.21
CA MET A 197 25.00 26.22 0.86
C MET A 197 25.75 27.54 0.60
N THR A 198 26.10 28.31 1.59
CA THR A 198 26.87 29.57 1.44
C THR A 198 28.35 29.32 1.16
N ALA A 199 28.83 28.11 1.41
CA ALA A 199 30.23 27.71 1.16
C ALA A 199 30.48 27.15 -0.25
N LEU A 200 29.45 26.99 -1.10
CA LEU A 200 29.61 26.50 -2.46
C LEU A 200 30.24 27.59 -3.35
N ALA A 201 31.47 27.37 -3.80
CA ALA A 201 32.11 28.23 -4.77
C ALA A 201 31.28 28.30 -6.06
N GLY A 202 31.27 29.47 -6.77
CA GLY A 202 30.42 29.70 -7.94
C GLY A 202 30.53 28.66 -9.05
N GLY A 203 31.67 27.93 -9.15
CA GLY A 203 31.84 26.78 -10.04
C GLY A 203 31.02 25.54 -9.66
N GLN A 204 30.88 25.28 -8.38
CA GLN A 204 30.08 24.18 -7.85
C GLN A 204 28.59 24.46 -8.04
N LEU A 205 28.13 25.71 -7.89
CA LEU A 205 26.75 26.09 -8.15
C LEU A 205 26.35 25.84 -9.60
N LYS A 206 27.24 26.15 -10.57
CA LYS A 206 27.03 25.85 -12.00
C LYS A 206 26.94 24.36 -12.26
N LEU A 207 27.81 23.55 -11.66
CA LEU A 207 27.78 22.08 -11.77
C LEU A 207 26.45 21.51 -11.29
N TYR A 208 25.97 21.92 -10.12
CA TYR A 208 24.67 21.47 -9.59
C TYR A 208 23.49 21.96 -10.44
N GLY A 209 23.56 23.18 -11.00
CA GLY A 209 22.54 23.69 -11.92
C GLY A 209 22.42 22.83 -13.20
N ILE A 210 23.54 22.47 -13.80
CA ILE A 210 23.58 21.60 -14.98
C ILE A 210 23.10 20.18 -14.63
N LEU A 211 23.48 19.64 -13.48
CA LEU A 211 23.01 18.36 -12.98
C LEU A 211 21.49 18.34 -12.81
N LEU A 212 20.92 19.36 -12.18
CA LEU A 212 19.48 19.49 -12.00
C LEU A 212 18.74 19.56 -13.35
N ALA A 213 19.27 20.32 -14.31
CA ALA A 213 18.71 20.40 -15.66
C ALA A 213 18.77 19.03 -16.36
N ALA A 214 19.88 18.31 -16.28
CA ALA A 214 20.03 16.97 -16.87
C ALA A 214 19.06 15.96 -16.25
N LEU A 215 18.89 15.97 -14.92
CA LEU A 215 17.92 15.14 -14.21
C LEU A 215 16.49 15.46 -14.61
N LEU A 216 16.15 16.74 -14.81
CA LEU A 216 14.83 17.16 -15.26
C LEU A 216 14.54 16.63 -16.67
N VAL A 217 15.50 16.78 -17.61
CA VAL A 217 15.38 16.24 -18.98
C VAL A 217 15.22 14.73 -18.96
N PHE A 218 15.96 14.03 -18.11
CA PHE A 218 15.85 12.59 -17.91
C PHE A 218 14.43 12.20 -17.46
N ALA A 219 13.89 12.87 -16.44
CA ALA A 219 12.55 12.62 -15.94
C ALA A 219 11.47 12.83 -17.01
N LEU A 220 11.55 13.95 -17.74
CA LEU A 220 10.59 14.27 -18.78
C LEU A 220 10.64 13.28 -19.95
N SER A 221 11.81 12.73 -20.27
CA SER A 221 11.99 11.75 -21.34
C SER A 221 11.47 10.36 -20.98
N ILE A 222 11.59 9.92 -19.73
CA ILE A 222 11.07 8.61 -19.25
C ILE A 222 9.58 8.67 -18.93
N GLY A 223 9.06 9.84 -18.54
CA GLY A 223 7.68 10.00 -18.11
C GLY A 223 6.69 9.42 -19.11
N ARG A 224 6.07 8.28 -18.81
CA ARG A 224 4.96 7.68 -19.57
C ARG A 224 3.65 8.27 -19.06
N LYS A 225 2.74 8.59 -19.99
CA LYS A 225 1.33 8.70 -19.60
C LYS A 225 0.89 7.30 -19.23
N ALA A 226 0.62 7.06 -17.95
CA ALA A 226 -0.10 5.86 -17.57
C ALA A 226 -1.49 5.97 -18.19
N GLU A 227 -1.86 5.02 -19.03
CA GLU A 227 -3.25 4.86 -19.41
C GLU A 227 -3.99 4.56 -18.10
N ARG A 228 -5.10 5.29 -17.86
CA ARG A 228 -5.91 5.10 -16.67
C ARG A 228 -6.28 3.62 -16.60
N PRO A 229 -5.95 2.90 -15.52
CA PRO A 229 -6.48 1.56 -15.36
C PRO A 229 -8.00 1.68 -15.34
N ASP A 230 -8.71 0.85 -16.10
CA ASP A 230 -10.17 0.68 -16.04
C ASP A 230 -10.55 -0.09 -14.76
N TYR A 231 -9.93 0.24 -13.64
CA TYR A 231 -10.55 -0.08 -12.36
C TYR A 231 -11.75 0.88 -12.27
N PRO A 232 -12.93 0.40 -11.90
CA PRO A 232 -14.00 1.30 -11.54
C PRO A 232 -13.40 2.22 -10.48
N ILE A 233 -13.10 3.46 -10.89
CA ILE A 233 -12.75 4.53 -9.97
C ILE A 233 -13.93 4.49 -9.03
N GLN A 234 -13.65 4.06 -7.82
CA GLN A 234 -14.64 4.02 -6.76
C GLN A 234 -15.46 5.28 -6.88
N THR A 235 -16.76 5.08 -6.91
CA THR A 235 -17.82 6.06 -6.84
C THR A 235 -17.34 7.39 -6.29
N PRO A 236 -17.75 8.53 -6.86
CA PRO A 236 -17.32 9.84 -6.42
C PRO A 236 -17.41 9.83 -4.90
N VAL A 237 -16.27 10.10 -4.27
CA VAL A 237 -16.15 10.11 -2.80
C VAL A 237 -17.38 10.84 -2.30
N GLU A 238 -18.34 10.10 -1.76
CA GLU A 238 -19.48 10.71 -1.10
C GLU A 238 -18.91 11.82 -0.24
N LYS A 239 -19.48 13.01 -0.32
CA LYS A 239 -19.05 14.17 0.47
C LYS A 239 -19.27 13.83 1.95
N ARG A 240 -18.47 12.93 2.48
CA ARG A 240 -18.48 12.58 3.90
C ARG A 240 -18.20 13.88 4.66
N LYS A 241 -19.17 14.36 5.37
CA LYS A 241 -18.98 15.47 6.32
C LYS A 241 -17.80 15.09 7.18
N LEU A 242 -16.76 15.92 7.20
CA LEU A 242 -15.60 15.74 8.08
C LEU A 242 -16.12 15.39 9.47
N GLN A 243 -15.70 14.26 10.01
CA GLN A 243 -16.12 13.88 11.35
C GLN A 243 -15.68 14.98 12.32
N LYS A 244 -16.52 15.32 13.29
CA LYS A 244 -16.19 16.36 14.28
C LYS A 244 -14.80 16.13 14.90
N ARG A 245 -14.41 14.88 15.13
CA ARG A 245 -13.08 14.49 15.62
C ARG A 245 -11.93 14.91 14.68
N THR A 246 -12.09 14.77 13.37
CA THR A 246 -11.09 15.21 12.38
C THR A 246 -10.93 16.73 12.39
N VAL A 247 -12.03 17.47 12.50
CA VAL A 247 -11.99 18.93 12.62
C VAL A 247 -11.31 19.35 13.91
N THR A 248 -11.64 18.72 15.04
CA THR A 248 -10.99 19.00 16.33
C THR A 248 -9.50 18.71 16.29
N ALA A 249 -9.09 17.55 15.74
CA ALA A 249 -7.69 17.18 15.58
C ALA A 249 -6.92 18.17 14.68
N THR A 250 -7.56 18.60 13.59
CA THR A 250 -6.99 19.59 12.66
C THR A 250 -6.78 20.93 13.34
N LEU A 251 -7.78 21.43 14.08
CA LEU A 251 -7.68 22.67 14.84
C LEU A 251 -6.59 22.58 15.92
N LEU A 252 -6.50 21.43 16.58
CA LEU A 252 -5.50 21.17 17.61
C LEU A 252 -4.08 21.20 17.02
N ILE A 253 -3.84 20.58 15.87
CA ILE A 253 -2.56 20.62 15.16
C ILE A 253 -2.23 22.06 14.72
N LEU A 254 -3.17 22.75 14.10
CA LEU A 254 -2.94 24.09 13.55
C LEU A 254 -2.72 25.15 14.62
N LEU A 255 -3.27 24.97 15.81
CA LEU A 255 -3.21 25.99 16.88
C LEU A 255 -2.15 25.64 17.93
N LEU A 256 -2.11 24.39 18.38
CA LEU A 256 -1.28 23.99 19.51
C LEU A 256 0.20 23.96 19.16
N ILE A 257 0.57 23.34 18.02
CA ILE A 257 1.98 23.23 17.64
C ILE A 257 2.65 24.60 17.38
N PRO A 258 2.08 25.51 16.58
CA PRO A 258 2.64 26.87 16.47
C PRO A 258 2.72 27.61 17.79
N LEU A 259 1.73 27.44 18.67
CA LEU A 259 1.74 28.05 20.01
C LEU A 259 2.88 27.51 20.87
N THR A 260 3.09 26.19 20.87
CA THR A 260 4.21 25.55 21.58
C THR A 260 5.56 26.00 21.04
N LEU A 261 5.70 26.14 19.72
CA LEU A 261 6.90 26.69 19.11
C LEU A 261 7.14 28.13 19.50
N PHE A 262 6.10 28.98 19.45
CA PHE A 262 6.19 30.37 19.83
C PHE A 262 6.59 30.57 21.32
N VAL A 263 5.89 29.85 22.21
CA VAL A 263 6.21 29.87 23.65
C VAL A 263 7.62 29.33 23.91
N GLY A 264 7.99 28.25 23.22
CA GLY A 264 9.32 27.65 23.33
C GLY A 264 10.44 28.60 22.94
N VAL A 265 10.28 29.36 21.88
CA VAL A 265 11.26 30.36 21.43
C VAL A 265 11.27 31.58 22.33
N TYR A 266 10.08 32.10 22.67
CA TYR A 266 9.96 33.36 23.45
C TYR A 266 10.41 33.20 24.90
N TYR A 267 9.97 32.17 25.63
CA TYR A 267 10.29 31.98 27.05
C TYR A 267 11.58 31.19 27.29
N PHE A 268 11.95 30.25 26.41
CA PHE A 268 13.14 29.41 26.60
C PHE A 268 14.33 29.83 25.74
N ALA A 269 14.20 30.91 24.96
CA ALA A 269 15.26 31.46 24.09
C ALA A 269 15.99 30.36 23.25
N GLY A 270 15.27 29.36 22.80
CA GLY A 270 15.81 28.25 21.99
C GLY A 270 16.72 27.25 22.73
N ARG A 271 17.06 27.51 24.00
CA ARG A 271 18.03 26.70 24.77
C ARG A 271 17.50 25.30 25.18
N LYS A 272 16.20 25.10 25.14
CA LYS A 272 15.55 23.81 25.53
C LYS A 272 14.84 23.13 24.35
N TYR A 273 15.43 23.15 23.16
CA TYR A 273 14.82 22.60 21.94
C TYR A 273 14.48 21.11 22.06
N TYR A 274 15.22 20.34 22.84
CA TYR A 274 14.88 18.93 23.10
C TYR A 274 13.53 18.77 23.81
N PHE A 275 13.26 19.63 24.79
CA PHE A 275 11.98 19.62 25.49
C PHE A 275 10.84 20.07 24.57
N ILE A 276 11.06 21.10 23.76
CA ILE A 276 10.10 21.56 22.76
C ILE A 276 9.84 20.47 21.71
N SER A 277 10.89 19.77 21.25
CA SER A 277 10.77 18.66 20.33
C SER A 277 9.93 17.52 20.90
N LEU A 278 10.11 17.19 22.18
CA LEU A 278 9.33 16.17 22.86
C LEU A 278 7.86 16.58 22.99
N LEU A 279 7.58 17.83 23.35
CA LEU A 279 6.20 18.35 23.43
C LEU A 279 5.51 18.28 22.07
N ILE A 280 6.17 18.73 21.00
CA ILE A 280 5.60 18.68 19.64
C ILE A 280 5.40 17.25 19.19
N LEU A 281 6.30 16.32 19.54
CA LEU A 281 6.12 14.91 19.27
C LEU A 281 4.82 14.38 19.92
N LEU A 282 4.61 14.71 21.19
CA LEU A 282 3.40 14.33 21.92
C LEU A 282 2.15 15.00 21.32
N GLU A 283 2.23 16.27 20.96
CA GLU A 283 1.15 17.00 20.29
C GLU A 283 0.82 16.42 18.91
N CYS A 284 1.81 16.00 18.13
CA CYS A 284 1.60 15.31 16.85
C CYS A 284 0.97 13.93 17.03
N MET A 285 1.29 13.23 18.12
CA MET A 285 0.74 11.91 18.40
C MET A 285 -0.68 11.97 18.97
N LEU A 286 -1.03 13.02 19.71
CA LEU A 286 -2.32 13.16 20.37
C LEU A 286 -3.51 13.06 19.41
N PRO A 287 -3.57 13.81 18.30
CA PRO A 287 -4.64 13.67 17.31
C PRO A 287 -4.71 12.29 16.69
N PHE A 288 -3.55 11.64 16.49
CA PHE A 288 -3.47 10.28 15.98
C PHE A 288 -4.16 9.30 16.94
N PHE A 289 -3.85 9.36 18.22
CA PHE A 289 -4.51 8.53 19.23
C PHE A 289 -6.02 8.80 19.31
N LEU A 290 -6.42 10.07 19.28
CA LEU A 290 -7.84 10.47 19.34
C LEU A 290 -8.65 9.96 18.12
N ILE A 291 -8.03 9.92 16.95
CA ILE A 291 -8.66 9.45 15.71
C ILE A 291 -8.66 7.93 15.67
N PHE A 292 -7.52 7.33 15.99
CA PHE A 292 -7.35 5.88 15.96
C PHE A 292 -8.18 5.15 17.03
N GLU A 293 -8.29 5.69 18.23
CA GLU A 293 -9.12 5.11 19.29
C GLU A 293 -10.59 4.96 18.87
N GLY A 294 -11.08 5.89 18.03
CA GLY A 294 -12.45 5.87 17.52
C GLY A 294 -12.69 4.94 16.33
N ARG A 295 -11.63 4.54 15.60
CA ARG A 295 -11.74 3.73 14.37
C ARG A 295 -11.41 2.25 14.57
N LYS A 296 -10.84 1.85 15.73
CA LYS A 296 -10.23 0.52 15.93
C LYS A 296 -9.26 0.20 14.79
N PRO A 297 -8.16 0.94 14.66
CA PRO A 297 -7.25 0.79 13.53
C PRO A 297 -6.75 -0.65 13.47
N GLN A 298 -6.79 -1.21 12.28
CA GLN A 298 -6.24 -2.53 12.07
C GLN A 298 -4.71 -2.44 12.12
N ALA A 299 -4.05 -3.44 12.69
CA ALA A 299 -2.58 -3.50 12.73
C ALA A 299 -1.93 -3.29 11.33
N ARG A 300 -2.65 -3.64 10.27
CA ARG A 300 -2.30 -3.43 8.86
C ARG A 300 -2.07 -1.95 8.50
N GLU A 301 -2.85 -1.03 9.06
CA GLU A 301 -2.69 0.43 8.82
C GLU A 301 -1.41 0.96 9.45
N LEU A 302 -1.12 0.55 10.68
CA LEU A 302 0.10 0.94 11.37
C LEU A 302 1.36 0.45 10.64
N VAL A 303 1.35 -0.81 10.19
CA VAL A 303 2.44 -1.38 9.40
C VAL A 303 2.63 -0.59 8.10
N LEU A 304 1.55 -0.23 7.42
CA LEU A 304 1.63 0.56 6.20
C LEU A 304 2.25 1.94 6.42
N ILE A 305 1.83 2.66 7.47
CA ILE A 305 2.42 3.94 7.84
C ILE A 305 3.92 3.80 8.12
N ALA A 306 4.30 2.79 8.90
CA ALA A 306 5.70 2.51 9.21
C ALA A 306 6.53 2.22 7.95
N VAL A 307 5.99 1.43 7.01
CA VAL A 307 6.64 1.16 5.71
C VAL A 307 6.78 2.42 4.86
N LEU A 308 5.77 3.29 4.81
CA LEU A 308 5.86 4.56 4.08
C LEU A 308 6.90 5.50 4.68
N VAL A 309 6.99 5.57 6.01
CA VAL A 309 8.02 6.33 6.72
C VAL A 309 9.40 5.75 6.42
N ALA A 310 9.58 4.43 6.53
CA ALA A 310 10.85 3.76 6.24
C ALA A 310 11.31 3.99 4.79
N LEU A 311 10.39 3.88 3.83
CA LEU A 311 10.67 4.15 2.41
C LEU A 311 11.10 5.61 2.18
N ASN A 312 10.48 6.55 2.87
CA ASN A 312 10.81 7.96 2.81
C ASN A 312 12.21 8.25 3.41
N VAL A 313 12.52 7.63 4.55
CA VAL A 313 13.85 7.70 5.19
C VAL A 313 14.92 7.11 4.30
N ALA A 314 14.67 5.93 3.71
CA ALA A 314 15.57 5.31 2.73
C ALA A 314 15.77 6.19 1.49
N GLY A 315 14.72 6.82 0.99
CA GLY A 315 14.82 7.80 -0.11
C GLY A 315 15.69 8.99 0.27
N ARG A 316 15.57 9.52 1.50
CA ARG A 316 16.45 10.59 1.99
C ARG A 316 17.91 10.13 2.09
N ALA A 317 18.14 8.90 2.53
CA ALA A 317 19.47 8.30 2.60
C ALA A 317 20.12 8.13 1.22
N ALA A 318 19.36 7.60 0.26
CA ALA A 318 19.84 7.35 -1.09
C ALA A 318 20.34 8.64 -1.80
N PHE A 319 19.68 9.76 -1.51
CA PHE A 319 20.02 11.07 -2.08
C PHE A 319 20.75 11.98 -1.07
N PHE A 320 21.41 11.41 -0.07
CA PHE A 320 22.07 12.18 0.99
C PHE A 320 23.14 13.14 0.44
N MET A 321 23.91 12.66 -0.57
CA MET A 321 24.99 13.42 -1.22
C MET A 321 24.51 14.62 -2.05
N LEU A 322 23.21 14.68 -2.39
CA LEU A 322 22.65 15.82 -3.14
C LEU A 322 21.93 16.76 -2.17
N PRO A 323 22.45 17.99 -1.99
CA PRO A 323 21.85 18.98 -1.10
C PRO A 323 20.39 19.25 -1.51
N GLU A 324 19.46 19.08 -0.58
CA GLU A 324 18.02 19.32 -0.73
C GLU A 324 17.31 18.59 -1.90
N PHE A 325 18.03 17.85 -2.74
CA PHE A 325 17.47 17.06 -3.82
C PHE A 325 17.05 15.68 -3.31
N LYS A 326 15.86 15.59 -2.71
CA LYS A 326 15.36 14.39 -2.01
C LYS A 326 13.90 14.09 -2.35
N PRO A 327 13.45 12.82 -2.37
CA PRO A 327 12.08 12.44 -2.72
C PRO A 327 11.06 12.71 -1.61
N VAL A 328 11.47 13.19 -0.43
CA VAL A 328 10.69 13.19 0.80
C VAL A 328 9.35 13.93 0.66
N VAL A 329 9.36 15.13 0.07
CA VAL A 329 8.13 15.92 -0.14
C VAL A 329 7.18 15.18 -1.09
N ALA A 330 7.72 14.63 -2.18
CA ALA A 330 6.94 13.88 -3.16
C ALA A 330 6.25 12.67 -2.53
N MET A 331 7.00 11.86 -1.80
CA MET A 331 6.47 10.67 -1.12
C MET A 331 5.43 11.02 -0.04
N THR A 332 5.65 12.10 0.69
CA THR A 332 4.70 12.61 1.70
C THR A 332 3.38 13.05 1.05
N ILE A 333 3.45 13.76 -0.08
CA ILE A 333 2.26 14.14 -0.87
C ILE A 333 1.50 12.90 -1.34
N LEU A 334 2.21 11.90 -1.88
CA LEU A 334 1.59 10.66 -2.35
C LEU A 334 0.93 9.87 -1.21
N ALA A 335 1.54 9.83 -0.03
CA ALA A 335 0.94 9.23 1.16
C ALA A 335 -0.37 9.95 1.55
N GLY A 336 -0.37 11.29 1.54
CA GLY A 336 -1.57 12.10 1.83
C GLY A 336 -2.68 11.89 0.81
N VAL A 337 -2.36 11.84 -0.48
CA VAL A 337 -3.33 11.59 -1.55
C VAL A 337 -3.91 10.18 -1.48
N ALA A 338 -3.08 9.17 -1.17
CA ALA A 338 -3.50 7.77 -1.13
C ALA A 338 -4.33 7.43 0.11
N PHE A 339 -3.92 7.88 1.30
CA PHE A 339 -4.48 7.44 2.58
C PHE A 339 -5.18 8.55 3.38
N GLY A 340 -5.22 9.76 2.85
CA GLY A 340 -5.86 10.90 3.50
C GLY A 340 -4.92 11.78 4.29
N GLY A 341 -5.44 12.97 4.71
CA GLY A 341 -4.62 14.02 5.30
C GLY A 341 -3.97 13.62 6.62
N GLU A 342 -4.65 12.86 7.45
CA GLU A 342 -4.18 12.42 8.76
C GLU A 342 -2.97 11.50 8.64
N THR A 343 -3.07 10.50 7.78
CA THR A 343 -1.95 9.59 7.45
C THR A 343 -0.80 10.34 6.79
N GLY A 344 -1.11 11.28 5.87
CA GLY A 344 -0.10 12.13 5.24
C GLY A 344 0.67 12.98 6.25
N PHE A 345 -0.03 13.56 7.25
CA PHE A 345 0.62 14.30 8.34
C PHE A 345 1.59 13.43 9.12
N LEU A 346 1.14 12.25 9.54
CA LEU A 346 1.95 11.31 10.31
C LEU A 346 3.18 10.85 9.53
N VAL A 347 3.00 10.44 8.28
CA VAL A 347 4.12 10.00 7.42
C VAL A 347 5.14 11.13 7.28
N GLY A 348 4.70 12.37 7.03
CA GLY A 348 5.59 13.51 6.91
C GLY A 348 6.35 13.84 8.21
N ALA A 349 5.64 13.94 9.34
CA ALA A 349 6.20 14.26 10.64
C ALA A 349 7.18 13.18 11.13
N MET A 350 6.76 11.90 11.09
CA MET A 350 7.58 10.77 11.52
C MET A 350 8.80 10.56 10.62
N THR A 351 8.68 10.83 9.31
CA THR A 351 9.83 10.80 8.40
C THR A 351 10.91 11.77 8.83
N MET A 352 10.55 13.00 9.20
CA MET A 352 11.52 13.99 9.66
C MET A 352 12.15 13.58 10.99
N LEU A 353 11.35 13.13 11.95
CA LEU A 353 11.85 12.66 13.23
C LEU A 353 12.88 11.54 13.07
N VAL A 354 12.46 10.43 12.41
CA VAL A 354 13.29 9.24 12.27
C VAL A 354 14.54 9.52 11.42
N SER A 355 14.38 10.25 10.30
CA SER A 355 15.53 10.56 9.45
C SER A 355 16.52 11.51 10.13
N ASN A 356 16.07 12.45 10.94
CA ASN A 356 16.98 13.34 11.67
C ASN A 356 17.73 12.59 12.78
N MET A 357 17.14 11.57 13.40
CA MET A 357 17.89 10.66 14.31
C MET A 357 19.08 10.00 13.61
N LEU A 358 18.96 9.70 12.30
CA LEU A 358 20.03 9.07 11.53
C LEU A 358 21.04 10.06 10.93
N PHE A 359 20.58 11.24 10.51
CA PHE A 359 21.41 12.17 9.74
C PHE A 359 21.85 13.43 10.49
N SER A 360 21.13 13.91 11.43
CA SER A 360 21.48 14.99 12.38
C SER A 360 20.23 15.50 13.08
N GLN A 361 20.22 15.43 14.38
CA GLN A 361 19.15 15.97 15.22
C GLN A 361 19.51 17.38 15.67
N GLY A 362 18.55 18.30 15.65
CA GLY A 362 18.80 19.68 16.03
C GLY A 362 17.50 20.47 16.30
N PRO A 363 17.62 21.78 16.61
CA PRO A 363 16.46 22.63 16.92
C PRO A 363 15.52 22.82 15.74
N TRP A 364 15.95 22.49 14.53
CA TRP A 364 15.15 22.52 13.30
C TRP A 364 14.16 21.34 13.20
N THR A 365 14.40 20.26 13.92
CA THR A 365 13.61 19.02 13.77
C THR A 365 12.11 19.23 14.01
N PRO A 366 11.65 19.90 15.07
CA PRO A 366 10.23 20.12 15.28
C PRO A 366 9.57 20.93 14.14
N TRP A 367 10.28 21.93 13.63
CA TRP A 367 9.81 22.75 12.51
C TRP A 367 9.67 21.93 11.22
N GLN A 368 10.66 21.07 10.95
CA GLN A 368 10.61 20.16 9.81
C GLN A 368 9.48 19.13 9.93
N MET A 369 9.25 18.57 11.12
CA MET A 369 8.14 17.66 11.39
C MET A 369 6.80 18.32 11.10
N PHE A 370 6.60 19.54 11.60
CA PHE A 370 5.39 20.30 11.38
C PHE A 370 5.23 20.66 9.90
N ALA A 371 6.24 21.23 9.25
CA ALA A 371 6.18 21.63 7.85
C ALA A 371 5.87 20.46 6.92
N MET A 372 6.54 19.33 7.12
CA MET A 372 6.33 18.14 6.30
C MET A 372 4.98 17.48 6.58
N GLY A 373 4.56 17.46 7.85
CA GLY A 373 3.23 16.97 8.24
C GLY A 373 2.11 17.78 7.59
N ILE A 374 2.19 19.12 7.62
CA ILE A 374 1.21 20.01 6.97
C ILE A 374 1.14 19.76 5.46
N ILE A 375 2.25 19.52 4.78
CA ILE A 375 2.25 19.22 3.34
C ILE A 375 1.46 17.93 3.08
N GLY A 376 1.71 16.86 3.84
CA GLY A 376 0.98 15.60 3.72
C GLY A 376 -0.52 15.76 4.03
N TRP A 377 -0.84 16.53 5.04
CA TRP A 377 -2.21 16.85 5.41
C TRP A 377 -2.96 17.62 4.32
N LEU A 378 -2.35 18.70 3.82
CA LEU A 378 -2.92 19.51 2.73
C LEU A 378 -3.15 18.68 1.49
N ALA A 379 -2.20 17.80 1.11
CA ALA A 379 -2.34 16.89 -0.03
C ALA A 379 -3.60 16.04 0.09
N GLY A 380 -3.82 15.40 1.24
CA GLY A 380 -4.99 14.55 1.47
C GLY A 380 -6.30 15.33 1.54
N VAL A 381 -6.31 16.49 2.22
CA VAL A 381 -7.52 17.32 2.34
C VAL A 381 -7.93 17.94 1.00
N LEU A 382 -6.99 18.49 0.23
CA LEU A 382 -7.28 19.10 -1.07
C LEU A 382 -7.67 18.05 -2.10
N TYR A 383 -7.07 16.85 -2.04
CA TYR A 383 -7.49 15.75 -2.87
C TYR A 383 -8.93 15.31 -2.56
N ARG A 384 -9.28 15.15 -1.28
CA ARG A 384 -10.64 14.81 -0.83
C ARG A 384 -11.67 15.86 -1.23
N LYS A 385 -11.29 17.15 -1.22
CA LYS A 385 -12.16 18.26 -1.68
C LYS A 385 -12.27 18.38 -3.21
N GLY A 386 -11.53 17.57 -3.98
CA GLY A 386 -11.50 17.61 -5.44
C GLY A 386 -10.71 18.78 -6.04
N VAL A 387 -10.02 19.58 -5.22
CA VAL A 387 -9.16 20.68 -5.68
C VAL A 387 -7.87 20.14 -6.27
N LEU A 388 -7.24 19.20 -5.58
CA LEU A 388 -6.05 18.50 -6.07
C LEU A 388 -6.49 17.29 -6.92
N ARG A 389 -6.03 17.26 -8.16
CA ARG A 389 -6.32 16.15 -9.09
C ARG A 389 -5.16 15.15 -9.08
N ARG A 390 -5.49 13.87 -9.35
CA ARG A 390 -4.52 12.76 -9.36
C ARG A 390 -3.55 12.78 -10.56
N GLY A 391 -3.76 13.69 -11.52
CA GLY A 391 -2.89 13.82 -12.70
C GLY A 391 -1.50 14.34 -12.33
N ARG A 392 -0.46 13.83 -13.02
CA ARG A 392 0.95 14.21 -12.81
C ARG A 392 1.17 15.70 -12.67
N LEU A 393 0.65 16.47 -13.63
CA LEU A 393 0.86 17.92 -13.67
C LEU A 393 0.26 18.60 -12.44
N SER A 394 -0.95 18.20 -12.01
CA SER A 394 -1.59 18.75 -10.83
C SER A 394 -0.79 18.48 -9.55
N LEU A 395 -0.26 17.26 -9.41
CA LEU A 395 0.58 16.88 -8.28
C LEU A 395 1.93 17.61 -8.31
N CYS A 396 2.54 17.75 -9.47
CA CYS A 396 3.80 18.48 -9.63
C CYS A 396 3.66 19.96 -9.28
N ILE A 397 2.62 20.64 -9.80
CA ILE A 397 2.35 22.04 -9.47
C ILE A 397 2.11 22.19 -7.96
N PHE A 398 1.27 21.33 -7.38
CA PHE A 398 1.03 21.32 -5.94
C PHE A 398 2.32 21.08 -5.15
N GLY A 399 3.16 20.14 -5.58
CA GLY A 399 4.45 19.85 -4.95
C GLY A 399 5.41 21.03 -4.95
N VAL A 400 5.51 21.75 -6.08
CA VAL A 400 6.32 22.97 -6.18
C VAL A 400 5.81 24.05 -5.22
N ILE A 401 4.50 24.30 -5.22
CA ILE A 401 3.87 25.27 -4.31
C ILE A 401 4.14 24.90 -2.84
N CYS A 402 3.94 23.63 -2.49
CA CYS A 402 4.18 23.15 -1.13
C CYS A 402 5.65 23.26 -0.70
N SER A 403 6.59 22.95 -1.60
CA SER A 403 8.02 23.04 -1.31
C SER A 403 8.48 24.47 -1.08
N THR A 404 7.98 25.44 -1.86
CA THR A 404 8.40 26.85 -1.79
C THR A 404 7.59 27.62 -0.75
N ILE A 405 6.26 27.55 -0.81
CA ILE A 405 5.39 28.40 0.02
C ILE A 405 5.16 27.77 1.40
N VAL A 406 4.82 26.47 1.45
CA VAL A 406 4.49 25.85 2.75
C VAL A 406 5.76 25.52 3.52
N TYR A 407 6.68 24.76 2.93
CA TYR A 407 7.91 24.36 3.62
C TYR A 407 8.84 25.59 3.83
N GLY A 408 9.15 26.34 2.77
CA GLY A 408 9.96 27.54 2.85
C GLY A 408 9.31 28.62 3.74
N GLY A 409 7.98 28.77 3.68
CA GLY A 409 7.21 29.68 4.52
C GLY A 409 7.31 29.38 6.02
N ILE A 410 7.51 28.14 6.41
CA ILE A 410 7.69 27.71 7.81
C ILE A 410 9.18 27.71 8.18
N MET A 411 10.05 27.14 7.34
CA MET A 411 11.46 26.92 7.69
C MET A 411 12.31 28.20 7.63
N ASN A 412 12.05 29.16 6.72
CA ASN A 412 12.82 30.38 6.64
C ASN A 412 12.63 31.29 7.89
N PRO A 413 11.39 31.57 8.36
CA PRO A 413 11.20 32.25 9.65
C PRO A 413 11.76 31.44 10.83
N ALA A 414 11.59 30.10 10.82
CA ALA A 414 12.14 29.25 11.87
C ALA A 414 13.67 29.39 11.95
N SER A 415 14.36 29.44 10.80
CA SER A 415 15.80 29.68 10.74
C SER A 415 16.19 31.05 11.31
N ALA A 416 15.42 32.07 10.99
CA ALA A 416 15.63 33.41 11.59
C ALA A 416 15.48 33.37 13.12
N LEU A 417 14.48 32.68 13.65
CA LEU A 417 14.26 32.49 15.08
C LEU A 417 15.38 31.71 15.78
N MET A 418 15.95 30.70 15.09
CA MET A 418 16.98 29.83 15.66
C MET A 418 18.37 30.46 15.67
N TRP A 419 18.71 31.28 14.66
CA TRP A 419 20.06 31.70 14.39
C TRP A 419 20.31 33.21 14.53
N SER A 420 19.24 34.03 14.70
CA SER A 420 19.37 35.48 14.86
C SER A 420 19.16 35.89 16.32
N ASN A 421 20.03 36.77 16.83
CA ASN A 421 19.89 37.32 18.18
C ASN A 421 18.75 38.33 18.31
N THR A 422 18.36 38.95 17.19
CA THR A 422 17.29 39.94 17.12
C THR A 422 16.34 39.56 15.99
N ILE A 423 15.04 39.74 16.20
CA ILE A 423 14.02 39.42 15.22
C ILE A 423 13.34 40.70 14.76
N ASN A 424 13.48 41.01 13.46
CA ASN A 424 12.74 42.05 12.79
C ASN A 424 12.39 41.64 11.35
N TRP A 425 11.50 42.38 10.70
CA TRP A 425 11.06 42.07 9.35
C TRP A 425 12.20 42.02 8.31
N LYS A 426 13.23 42.83 8.48
CA LYS A 426 14.38 42.88 7.58
C LYS A 426 15.17 41.54 7.66
N ILE A 427 15.34 41.03 8.87
CA ILE A 427 16.04 39.75 9.10
C ILE A 427 15.22 38.59 8.55
N ILE A 428 13.93 38.54 8.83
CA ILE A 428 13.06 37.50 8.28
C ILE A 428 13.10 37.52 6.75
N LEU A 429 13.00 38.69 6.13
CA LEU A 429 13.08 38.83 4.68
C LEU A 429 14.44 38.37 4.13
N SER A 430 15.56 38.66 4.83
CA SER A 430 16.89 38.21 4.42
C SER A 430 16.96 36.66 4.38
N TYR A 431 16.37 35.97 5.38
CA TYR A 431 16.31 34.52 5.38
C TYR A 431 15.44 33.94 4.23
N TYR A 432 14.37 34.62 3.82
CA TYR A 432 13.62 34.25 2.63
C TYR A 432 14.45 34.38 1.35
N VAL A 433 15.19 35.49 1.22
CA VAL A 433 16.04 35.72 0.03
C VAL A 433 17.19 34.74 -0.02
N THR A 434 17.87 34.49 1.07
CA THR A 434 18.99 33.52 1.14
C THR A 434 18.51 32.08 1.09
N GLY A 435 17.30 31.76 1.58
CA GLY A 435 16.69 30.44 1.51
C GLY A 435 16.09 30.10 0.15
N LEU A 436 15.80 31.10 -0.70
CA LEU A 436 15.14 30.87 -1.99
C LEU A 436 15.86 29.87 -2.91
N PRO A 437 17.20 29.90 -3.08
CA PRO A 437 17.90 28.88 -3.89
C PRO A 437 17.69 27.46 -3.35
N VAL A 438 17.69 27.28 -2.04
CA VAL A 438 17.46 26.01 -1.35
C VAL A 438 16.04 25.50 -1.59
N ASP A 439 15.07 26.37 -1.48
CA ASP A 439 13.66 26.07 -1.71
C ASP A 439 13.39 25.74 -3.18
N LEU A 440 14.08 26.41 -4.11
CA LEU A 440 14.01 26.09 -5.54
C LEU A 440 14.58 24.71 -5.86
N VAL A 441 15.72 24.32 -5.29
CA VAL A 441 16.28 22.96 -5.45
C VAL A 441 15.29 21.92 -4.95
N ARG A 442 14.70 22.16 -3.78
CA ARG A 442 13.67 21.25 -3.20
C ARG A 442 12.43 21.19 -4.08
N ALA A 443 11.99 22.32 -4.64
CA ALA A 443 10.85 22.36 -5.55
C ALA A 443 11.10 21.56 -6.85
N ILE A 444 12.28 21.73 -7.44
CA ILE A 444 12.72 20.99 -8.63
C ILE A 444 12.80 19.48 -8.31
N ALA A 445 13.38 19.11 -7.17
CA ALA A 445 13.42 17.72 -6.72
C ALA A 445 12.01 17.14 -6.56
N THR A 446 11.12 17.89 -5.93
CA THR A 446 9.72 17.46 -5.73
C THR A 446 9.01 17.28 -7.06
N PHE A 447 9.18 18.23 -8.00
CA PHE A 447 8.65 18.11 -9.36
C PHE A 447 9.19 16.85 -10.05
N PHE A 448 10.52 16.65 -10.02
CA PHE A 448 11.20 15.51 -10.64
C PHE A 448 10.64 14.17 -10.12
N PHE A 449 10.61 13.99 -8.80
CA PHE A 449 10.14 12.75 -8.19
C PHE A 449 8.64 12.53 -8.42
N LEU A 450 7.79 13.55 -8.26
CA LEU A 450 6.37 13.41 -8.56
C LEU A 450 6.12 13.07 -10.03
N TRP A 451 6.86 13.68 -10.95
CA TRP A 451 6.74 13.37 -12.38
C TRP A 451 7.07 11.91 -12.68
N LEU A 452 8.09 11.34 -12.03
CA LEU A 452 8.53 9.97 -12.26
C LEU A 452 7.63 8.95 -11.56
N ILE A 453 7.36 9.16 -10.26
CA ILE A 453 6.82 8.09 -9.41
C ILE A 453 5.35 8.25 -9.07
N ALA A 454 4.71 9.41 -9.31
CA ALA A 454 3.35 9.65 -8.82
C ALA A 454 2.34 8.59 -9.30
N GLU A 455 2.26 8.34 -10.60
CA GLU A 455 1.29 7.38 -11.14
C GLU A 455 1.59 5.93 -10.73
N PRO A 456 2.83 5.39 -10.94
CA PRO A 456 3.10 4.02 -10.59
C PRO A 456 3.01 3.77 -9.08
N MET A 457 3.36 4.76 -8.26
CA MET A 457 3.26 4.64 -6.82
C MET A 457 1.81 4.66 -6.35
N LEU A 458 1.00 5.61 -6.84
CA LEU A 458 -0.43 5.68 -6.50
C LEU A 458 -1.17 4.41 -6.94
N GLU A 459 -0.84 3.84 -8.10
CA GLU A 459 -1.41 2.56 -8.55
C GLU A 459 -1.09 1.42 -7.58
N LYS A 460 0.17 1.33 -7.14
CA LYS A 460 0.58 0.32 -6.15
C LYS A 460 -0.10 0.53 -4.79
N LEU A 461 -0.20 1.78 -4.34
CA LEU A 461 -0.86 2.12 -3.08
C LEU A 461 -2.36 1.79 -3.13
N ASP A 462 -3.02 2.01 -4.27
CA ASP A 462 -4.43 1.62 -4.45
C ASP A 462 -4.62 0.11 -4.41
N ARG A 463 -3.73 -0.64 -5.06
CA ARG A 463 -3.76 -2.11 -4.95
C ARG A 463 -3.59 -2.59 -3.51
N ILE A 464 -2.71 -1.94 -2.75
CA ILE A 464 -2.53 -2.24 -1.32
C ILE A 464 -3.81 -1.88 -0.55
N LYS A 465 -4.41 -0.73 -0.79
CA LYS A 465 -5.71 -0.35 -0.18
C LYS A 465 -6.78 -1.41 -0.42
N THR A 466 -6.95 -1.80 -1.68
CA THR A 466 -7.93 -2.80 -2.07
C THR A 466 -7.60 -4.17 -1.48
N LYS A 467 -6.32 -4.58 -1.55
CA LYS A 467 -5.87 -5.89 -1.05
C LYS A 467 -6.07 -6.05 0.46
N TYR A 468 -5.85 -5.00 1.23
CA TYR A 468 -5.89 -5.05 2.69
C TYR A 468 -7.14 -4.41 3.31
N GLY A 469 -8.13 -4.02 2.51
CA GLY A 469 -9.37 -3.43 3.00
C GLY A 469 -9.19 -2.08 3.71
N LEU A 470 -8.18 -1.30 3.29
CA LEU A 470 -7.89 0.02 3.87
C LEU A 470 -8.66 1.14 3.15
N ALA A 471 -9.61 0.77 2.30
CA ALA A 471 -10.48 1.71 1.59
C ALA A 471 -11.71 1.99 2.47
N GLU A 472 -11.68 3.06 3.24
CA GLU A 472 -12.85 3.75 3.76
C GLU A 472 -12.93 5.19 3.23
#